data_e5ecb5a3de242fecc9bc60b827ed381b
#
_entry.id   e5ecb5a3de242fecc9bc60b827ed381b
#
_cell.length_a   1.000
_cell.length_b   1.000
_cell.length_c   1.000
_cell.angle_alpha   90.00
_cell.angle_beta   90.00
_cell.angle_gamma   90.00
#
_symmetry.space_group_name_H-M   'P 1'
#
loop_
_entity.id
_entity.type
_entity.pdbx_description
1 polymer ?
#
loop_
_entity_poly.entity_id
_entity_poly.type
_entity_poly.pdbx_seq_one_letter_code
_entity_poly.pdbx_strand_id
1 'polypeptide(L)'
;MGSASLRHRFAGVFPAFVREPALRAWRKLYWWNARRVPPSRGRKAAERILATGQPIKLEIGSGPRLAGWTSLDLNVSADIQHDLTRPLPFPYGSVDEIYSSHVLEHFTYPRPLLGVLEECHRILKPGGRIRIAVPNARIFLQAYFEPDGFDREKFCNEPVGLKFQSRIDVVNFIAYLGGDHKFMFDSENLPLVIAEAGFRDVRLREFDPSIDVDYRRHESIYAEALK
;
A
#
# COMPACT_ATOMS: atom_id res chain seq x y z
N MET A 1 -0.12 -10.97 12.96
CA MET A 1 1.35 -11.02 13.05
C MET A 1 1.88 -10.71 11.66
N GLY A 2 2.25 -9.44 11.43
CA GLY A 2 2.67 -8.96 10.11
C GLY A 2 4.02 -9.51 9.70
N SER A 3 4.37 -9.37 8.41
CA SER A 3 5.64 -9.80 7.81
C SER A 3 6.88 -9.29 8.55
N ALA A 4 6.81 -8.13 9.20
CA ALA A 4 7.87 -7.57 10.04
C ALA A 4 8.18 -8.43 11.29
N SER A 5 7.18 -9.03 11.93
CA SER A 5 7.39 -9.84 13.14
C SER A 5 8.03 -11.20 12.84
N LEU A 6 7.77 -11.77 11.66
CA LEU A 6 8.43 -13.00 11.21
C LEU A 6 9.90 -12.75 10.81
N ARG A 7 10.21 -11.59 10.23
CA ARG A 7 11.59 -11.22 9.87
C ARG A 7 12.51 -11.21 11.10
N HIS A 8 12.06 -10.65 12.22
CA HIS A 8 12.83 -10.67 13.49
C HIS A 8 13.00 -12.07 14.08
N ARG A 9 12.02 -12.96 13.95
CA ARG A 9 12.12 -14.33 14.47
C ARG A 9 13.08 -15.22 13.70
N PHE A 10 13.27 -14.99 12.40
CA PHE A 10 14.18 -15.79 11.57
C PHE A 10 15.57 -15.15 11.36
N ALA A 11 15.78 -13.91 11.83
CA ALA A 11 17.01 -13.16 11.62
C ALA A 11 18.27 -13.84 12.21
N GLY A 12 18.10 -14.67 13.23
CA GLY A 12 19.22 -15.37 13.90
C GLY A 12 19.41 -16.85 13.58
N VAL A 13 18.49 -17.48 12.81
CA VAL A 13 18.45 -18.96 12.71
C VAL A 13 19.09 -19.52 11.44
N PHE A 14 19.15 -18.74 10.33
CA PHE A 14 19.70 -19.24 9.06
C PHE A 14 20.68 -18.26 8.42
N PRO A 15 21.74 -18.75 7.71
CA PRO A 15 22.62 -17.93 6.88
C PRO A 15 21.85 -17.19 5.79
N ALA A 16 22.31 -15.98 5.41
CA ALA A 16 21.62 -15.10 4.46
C ALA A 16 21.30 -15.77 3.11
N PHE A 17 22.18 -16.63 2.60
CA PHE A 17 22.00 -17.31 1.30
C PHE A 17 20.87 -18.35 1.30
N VAL A 18 20.50 -18.89 2.47
CA VAL A 18 19.35 -19.81 2.62
C VAL A 18 18.07 -19.04 2.96
N ARG A 19 18.21 -17.96 3.73
CA ARG A 19 17.11 -17.15 4.24
C ARG A 19 16.36 -16.42 3.13
N GLU A 20 17.05 -15.80 2.18
CA GLU A 20 16.45 -15.04 1.09
C GLU A 20 15.58 -15.90 0.14
N PRO A 21 16.06 -17.04 -0.40
CA PRO A 21 15.23 -17.92 -1.22
C PRO A 21 14.03 -18.47 -0.47
N ALA A 22 14.20 -18.85 0.81
CA ALA A 22 13.12 -19.38 1.64
C ALA A 22 12.05 -18.33 1.93
N LEU A 23 12.44 -17.09 2.23
CA LEU A 23 11.51 -15.97 2.42
C LEU A 23 10.74 -15.65 1.14
N ARG A 24 11.40 -15.66 -0.04
CA ARG A 24 10.73 -15.46 -1.34
C ARG A 24 9.72 -16.57 -1.64
N ALA A 25 10.08 -17.83 -1.41
CA ALA A 25 9.19 -18.96 -1.61
C ALA A 25 7.99 -18.90 -0.66
N TRP A 26 8.26 -18.59 0.62
CA TRP A 26 7.22 -18.42 1.63
C TRP A 26 6.28 -17.25 1.28
N ARG A 27 6.81 -16.09 0.85
CA ARG A 27 6.00 -14.95 0.38
C ARG A 27 5.11 -15.35 -0.78
N LYS A 28 5.64 -16.05 -1.81
CA LYS A 28 4.84 -16.54 -2.94
C LYS A 28 3.71 -17.47 -2.48
N LEU A 29 4.00 -18.42 -1.59
CA LEU A 29 3.01 -19.34 -1.05
C LEU A 29 1.97 -18.63 -0.18
N TYR A 30 2.40 -17.67 0.65
CA TYR A 30 1.53 -16.85 1.47
C TYR A 30 0.54 -16.05 0.61
N TRP A 31 1.03 -15.31 -0.39
CA TRP A 31 0.18 -14.54 -1.29
C TRP A 31 -0.72 -15.41 -2.17
N TRP A 32 -0.24 -16.57 -2.58
CA TRP A 32 -1.05 -17.54 -3.31
C TRP A 32 -2.21 -18.08 -2.47
N ASN A 33 -1.98 -18.39 -1.21
CA ASN A 33 -3.03 -18.82 -0.27
C ASN A 33 -3.98 -17.65 0.08
N ALA A 34 -3.47 -16.46 0.31
CA ALA A 34 -4.27 -15.28 0.64
C ALA A 34 -5.28 -14.94 -0.48
N ARG A 35 -4.88 -15.06 -1.75
CA ARG A 35 -5.77 -14.87 -2.92
C ARG A 35 -6.88 -15.92 -3.06
N ARG A 36 -6.81 -17.03 -2.32
CA ARG A 36 -7.83 -18.09 -2.32
C ARG A 36 -8.93 -17.87 -1.30
N VAL A 37 -8.88 -16.79 -0.53
CA VAL A 37 -9.94 -16.46 0.42
C VAL A 37 -11.26 -16.31 -0.32
N PRO A 38 -12.31 -17.05 0.09
CA PRO A 38 -13.61 -16.93 -0.54
C PRO A 38 -14.15 -15.49 -0.39
N PRO A 39 -14.70 -14.87 -1.46
CA PRO A 39 -15.29 -13.53 -1.38
C PRO A 39 -16.38 -13.41 -0.32
N SER A 40 -17.06 -14.52 0.01
CA SER A 40 -18.08 -14.59 1.05
C SER A 40 -17.56 -14.25 2.46
N ARG A 41 -16.27 -14.50 2.74
CA ARG A 41 -15.69 -14.19 4.06
C ARG A 41 -15.54 -12.68 4.26
N GLY A 42 -15.02 -11.96 3.27
CA GLY A 42 -14.93 -10.51 3.30
C GLY A 42 -16.32 -9.86 3.38
N ARG A 43 -17.27 -10.38 2.61
CA ARG A 43 -18.66 -9.89 2.63
C ARG A 43 -19.31 -10.01 4.00
N LYS A 44 -19.23 -11.17 4.66
CA LYS A 44 -19.78 -11.35 6.02
C LYS A 44 -19.13 -10.42 7.05
N ALA A 45 -17.84 -10.12 6.92
CA ALA A 45 -17.17 -9.17 7.79
C ALA A 45 -17.67 -7.74 7.55
N ALA A 46 -17.79 -7.31 6.29
CA ALA A 46 -18.34 -6.01 5.94
C ALA A 46 -19.80 -5.84 6.39
N GLU A 47 -20.64 -6.88 6.23
CA GLU A 47 -22.04 -6.88 6.71
C GLU A 47 -22.15 -6.63 8.23
N ARG A 48 -21.25 -7.23 9.02
CA ARG A 48 -21.20 -7.00 10.48
C ARG A 48 -20.85 -5.55 10.81
N ILE A 49 -19.90 -4.95 10.08
CA ILE A 49 -19.49 -3.56 10.27
C ILE A 49 -20.61 -2.62 9.88
N LEU A 50 -21.26 -2.84 8.74
CA LEU A 50 -22.41 -2.08 8.29
C LEU A 50 -23.59 -2.13 9.30
N ALA A 51 -23.80 -3.28 9.92
CA ALA A 51 -24.87 -3.48 10.92
C ALA A 51 -24.65 -2.66 12.20
N THR A 52 -23.43 -2.14 12.45
CA THR A 52 -23.18 -1.27 13.62
C THR A 52 -23.82 0.11 13.50
N GLY A 53 -24.12 0.56 12.28
CA GLY A 53 -24.62 1.91 11.98
C GLY A 53 -23.63 3.03 12.28
N GLN A 54 -22.37 2.70 12.64
CA GLN A 54 -21.34 3.69 12.92
C GLN A 54 -20.65 4.18 11.63
N PRO A 55 -20.07 5.39 11.61
CA PRO A 55 -19.25 5.86 10.50
C PRO A 55 -18.12 4.86 10.21
N ILE A 56 -17.92 4.54 8.92
CA ILE A 56 -16.94 3.54 8.48
C ILE A 56 -15.71 4.26 7.93
N LYS A 57 -14.60 4.11 8.63
CA LYS A 57 -13.26 4.50 8.18
C LYS A 57 -12.51 3.24 7.78
N LEU A 58 -12.09 3.14 6.53
CA LEU A 58 -11.49 1.94 5.95
C LEU A 58 -10.01 2.19 5.64
N GLU A 59 -9.12 1.40 6.25
CA GLU A 59 -7.71 1.33 5.89
C GLU A 59 -7.51 0.18 4.89
N ILE A 60 -7.12 0.50 3.66
CA ILE A 60 -6.80 -0.51 2.63
C ILE A 60 -5.30 -0.75 2.58
N GLY A 61 -4.90 -2.04 2.58
CA GLY A 61 -3.50 -2.42 2.71
C GLY A 61 -3.02 -2.23 4.14
N SER A 62 -3.02 -3.30 4.93
CA SER A 62 -2.73 -3.22 6.36
C SER A 62 -1.28 -2.85 6.64
N GLY A 63 -1.05 -1.56 6.84
CA GLY A 63 0.07 -1.02 7.57
C GLY A 63 -0.09 -1.22 9.08
N PRO A 64 0.55 -0.39 9.92
CA PRO A 64 0.21 -0.33 11.33
C PRO A 64 -1.27 0.10 11.45
N ARG A 65 -2.07 -0.73 12.12
CA ARG A 65 -3.51 -0.48 12.25
C ARG A 65 -3.80 0.86 12.89
N LEU A 66 -4.57 1.68 12.20
CA LEU A 66 -5.05 2.94 12.72
C LEU A 66 -6.16 2.70 13.74
N ALA A 67 -6.06 3.34 14.91
CA ALA A 67 -7.09 3.23 15.93
C ALA A 67 -8.43 3.78 15.43
N GLY A 68 -9.49 2.99 15.55
CA GLY A 68 -10.83 3.34 15.08
C GLY A 68 -11.06 3.19 13.57
N TRP A 69 -10.10 2.57 12.85
CA TRP A 69 -10.24 2.21 11.44
C TRP A 69 -10.45 0.72 11.26
N THR A 70 -11.19 0.35 10.24
CA THR A 70 -11.36 -1.04 9.81
C THR A 70 -10.31 -1.35 8.76
N SER A 71 -9.48 -2.35 8.98
CA SER A 71 -8.46 -2.77 8.03
C SER A 71 -8.99 -3.76 7.00
N LEU A 72 -8.66 -3.55 5.72
CA LEU A 72 -8.98 -4.46 4.61
C LEU A 72 -7.70 -4.79 3.84
N ASP A 73 -7.32 -6.05 3.80
CA ASP A 73 -6.08 -6.53 3.19
C ASP A 73 -6.17 -8.02 2.83
N LEU A 74 -5.26 -8.51 2.00
CA LEU A 74 -5.02 -9.93 1.81
C LEU A 74 -4.51 -10.62 3.07
N ASN A 75 -3.93 -9.87 4.00
CA ASN A 75 -3.37 -10.39 5.24
C ASN A 75 -4.46 -10.97 6.14
N VAL A 76 -4.19 -12.16 6.69
CA VAL A 76 -5.12 -12.84 7.62
C VAL A 76 -5.34 -12.08 8.94
N SER A 77 -4.47 -11.13 9.27
CA SER A 77 -4.61 -10.29 10.46
C SER A 77 -5.53 -9.07 10.23
N ALA A 78 -5.94 -8.78 8.99
CA ALA A 78 -6.88 -7.71 8.70
C ALA A 78 -8.27 -8.03 9.27
N ASP A 79 -9.03 -6.99 9.60
CA ASP A 79 -10.43 -7.14 10.05
C ASP A 79 -11.28 -7.73 8.92
N ILE A 80 -10.99 -7.32 7.68
CA ILE A 80 -11.57 -7.86 6.46
C ILE A 80 -10.45 -8.42 5.58
N GLN A 81 -10.36 -9.74 5.50
CA GLN A 81 -9.44 -10.37 4.57
C GLN A 81 -10.05 -10.36 3.16
N HIS A 82 -9.47 -9.56 2.24
CA HIS A 82 -9.99 -9.37 0.89
C HIS A 82 -8.90 -9.01 -0.12
N ASP A 83 -9.08 -9.41 -1.37
CA ASP A 83 -8.22 -9.04 -2.50
C ASP A 83 -8.72 -7.73 -3.13
N LEU A 84 -7.92 -6.66 -3.03
CA LEU A 84 -8.25 -5.33 -3.56
C LEU A 84 -8.47 -5.31 -5.08
N THR A 85 -8.00 -6.31 -5.83
CA THR A 85 -8.24 -6.42 -7.28
C THR A 85 -9.64 -6.94 -7.62
N ARG A 86 -10.43 -7.31 -6.61
CA ARG A 86 -11.82 -7.75 -6.73
C ARG A 86 -12.77 -6.65 -6.24
N PRO A 87 -14.06 -6.68 -6.66
CA PRO A 87 -15.05 -5.74 -6.14
C PRO A 87 -15.05 -5.73 -4.61
N LEU A 88 -14.89 -4.54 -4.01
CA LEU A 88 -14.83 -4.38 -2.57
C LEU A 88 -16.16 -4.78 -1.91
N PRO A 89 -16.12 -5.43 -0.71
CA PRO A 89 -17.31 -6.05 -0.10
C PRO A 89 -18.23 -5.05 0.60
N PHE A 90 -18.26 -3.81 0.13
CA PHE A 90 -19.12 -2.74 0.63
C PHE A 90 -20.11 -2.26 -0.45
N PRO A 91 -21.34 -1.90 -0.09
CA PRO A 91 -22.29 -1.28 -1.01
C PRO A 91 -21.80 0.08 -1.55
N TYR A 92 -22.40 0.55 -2.64
CA TYR A 92 -22.21 1.91 -3.13
C TYR A 92 -22.53 2.93 -2.03
N GLY A 93 -21.64 3.90 -1.82
CA GLY A 93 -21.88 5.02 -0.92
C GLY A 93 -22.03 4.64 0.56
N SER A 94 -21.33 3.62 1.04
CA SER A 94 -21.45 3.14 2.42
C SER A 94 -20.29 3.50 3.34
N VAL A 95 -19.13 3.91 2.80
CA VAL A 95 -17.90 4.19 3.53
C VAL A 95 -17.70 5.71 3.64
N ASP A 96 -17.33 6.19 4.82
CA ASP A 96 -17.16 7.61 5.09
C ASP A 96 -15.77 8.12 4.68
N GLU A 97 -14.74 7.34 4.96
CA GLU A 97 -13.36 7.73 4.70
C GLU A 97 -12.49 6.49 4.36
N ILE A 98 -11.56 6.66 3.41
CA ILE A 98 -10.59 5.63 3.04
C ILE A 98 -9.17 6.18 3.22
N TYR A 99 -8.29 5.37 3.79
CA TYR A 99 -6.86 5.61 3.86
C TYR A 99 -6.08 4.47 3.21
N SER A 100 -5.03 4.81 2.46
CA SER A 100 -4.13 3.88 1.79
C SER A 100 -2.69 4.33 1.96
N SER A 101 -1.82 3.47 2.46
CA SER A 101 -0.40 3.78 2.64
C SER A 101 0.49 2.68 2.09
N HIS A 102 1.26 2.99 1.04
CA HIS A 102 2.18 2.08 0.35
C HIS A 102 1.47 0.80 -0.14
N VAL A 103 0.46 0.99 -0.98
CA VAL A 103 -0.39 -0.06 -1.55
C VAL A 103 -0.50 0.06 -3.06
N LEU A 104 -0.72 1.28 -3.57
CA LEU A 104 -1.05 1.50 -4.98
C LEU A 104 0.11 1.17 -5.91
N GLU A 105 1.34 1.36 -5.46
CA GLU A 105 2.56 1.01 -6.19
C GLU A 105 2.69 -0.50 -6.50
N HIS A 106 1.94 -1.34 -5.81
CA HIS A 106 1.93 -2.79 -6.05
C HIS A 106 1.02 -3.21 -7.21
N PHE A 107 0.27 -2.29 -7.80
CA PHE A 107 -0.62 -2.56 -8.92
C PHE A 107 -0.07 -1.98 -10.22
N THR A 108 -0.22 -2.75 -11.32
CA THR A 108 0.13 -2.27 -12.65
C THR A 108 -0.87 -1.23 -13.14
N TYR A 109 -0.38 -0.17 -13.78
CA TYR A 109 -1.19 0.81 -14.50
C TYR A 109 -1.38 0.39 -15.97
N PRO A 110 -2.53 0.62 -16.59
CA PRO A 110 -3.74 1.21 -15.99
C PRO A 110 -4.55 0.19 -15.16
N ARG A 111 -4.40 -1.08 -15.38
CA ARG A 111 -5.14 -2.14 -14.65
C ARG A 111 -4.17 -3.12 -13.97
N PRO A 112 -4.46 -3.51 -12.72
CA PRO A 112 -5.67 -3.26 -11.91
C PRO A 112 -5.69 -1.93 -11.14
N LEU A 113 -4.68 -1.06 -11.17
CA LEU A 113 -4.55 0.12 -10.32
C LEU A 113 -5.79 1.03 -10.36
N LEU A 114 -6.23 1.44 -11.55
CA LEU A 114 -7.46 2.26 -11.68
C LEU A 114 -8.68 1.52 -11.16
N GLY A 115 -8.79 0.20 -11.36
CA GLY A 115 -9.90 -0.60 -10.83
C GLY A 115 -9.98 -0.56 -9.30
N VAL A 116 -8.85 -0.58 -8.61
CA VAL A 116 -8.80 -0.43 -7.14
C VAL A 116 -9.31 0.95 -6.71
N LEU A 117 -8.86 2.02 -7.37
CA LEU A 117 -9.31 3.38 -7.07
C LEU A 117 -10.80 3.60 -7.42
N GLU A 118 -11.26 3.07 -8.54
CA GLU A 118 -12.68 3.11 -8.94
C GLU A 118 -13.58 2.40 -7.92
N GLU A 119 -13.14 1.26 -7.38
CA GLU A 119 -13.86 0.56 -6.30
C GLU A 119 -13.85 1.36 -4.99
N CYS A 120 -12.75 2.02 -4.65
CA CYS A 120 -12.71 2.96 -3.51
C CYS A 120 -13.70 4.10 -3.73
N HIS A 121 -13.71 4.70 -4.92
CA HIS A 121 -14.68 5.74 -5.28
C HIS A 121 -16.11 5.22 -5.20
N ARG A 122 -16.39 4.01 -5.70
CA ARG A 122 -17.73 3.41 -5.66
C ARG A 122 -18.29 3.30 -4.25
N ILE A 123 -17.49 2.78 -3.31
CA ILE A 123 -17.94 2.52 -1.94
C ILE A 123 -17.99 3.77 -1.05
N LEU A 124 -17.22 4.82 -1.35
CA LEU A 124 -17.30 6.09 -0.63
C LEU A 124 -18.66 6.74 -0.77
N LYS A 125 -19.14 7.36 0.32
CA LYS A 125 -20.32 8.23 0.31
C LYS A 125 -20.07 9.47 -0.57
N PRO A 126 -21.12 10.10 -1.13
CA PRO A 126 -20.98 11.42 -1.73
C PRO A 126 -20.32 12.39 -0.74
N GLY A 127 -19.24 13.08 -1.16
CA GLY A 127 -18.42 13.93 -0.29
C GLY A 127 -17.49 13.16 0.66
N GLY A 128 -17.48 11.84 0.63
CA GLY A 128 -16.50 11.01 1.34
C GLY A 128 -15.08 11.22 0.82
N ARG A 129 -14.08 11.01 1.68
CA ARG A 129 -12.68 11.35 1.41
C ARG A 129 -11.84 10.10 1.25
N ILE A 130 -10.90 10.16 0.30
CA ILE A 130 -9.76 9.24 0.25
C ILE A 130 -8.47 9.99 0.57
N ARG A 131 -7.59 9.36 1.36
CA ARG A 131 -6.23 9.81 1.65
C ARG A 131 -5.24 8.73 1.26
N ILE A 132 -4.21 9.12 0.54
CA ILE A 132 -3.24 8.20 -0.07
C ILE A 132 -1.83 8.66 0.28
N ALA A 133 -0.99 7.70 0.67
CA ALA A 133 0.45 7.84 0.77
C ALA A 133 1.11 6.78 -0.12
N VAL A 134 2.06 7.17 -0.94
CA VAL A 134 2.84 6.28 -1.82
C VAL A 134 4.32 6.67 -1.79
N PRO A 135 5.25 5.75 -2.10
CA PRO A 135 6.66 6.09 -2.22
C PRO A 135 6.89 7.20 -3.26
N ASN A 136 7.76 8.15 -2.92
CA ASN A 136 8.15 9.23 -3.82
C ASN A 136 9.33 8.81 -4.69
N ALA A 137 9.07 8.40 -5.92
CA ALA A 137 10.11 7.97 -6.85
C ALA A 137 11.13 9.07 -7.17
N ARG A 138 10.74 10.36 -7.07
CA ARG A 138 11.62 11.50 -7.37
C ARG A 138 12.88 11.49 -6.49
N ILE A 139 12.79 11.07 -5.23
CA ILE A 139 13.94 10.96 -4.32
C ILE A 139 15.01 10.05 -4.90
N PHE A 140 14.61 8.90 -5.43
CA PHE A 140 15.49 7.88 -5.98
C PHE A 140 16.01 8.25 -7.38
N LEU A 141 15.20 8.94 -8.19
CA LEU A 141 15.61 9.50 -9.49
C LEU A 141 16.65 10.60 -9.30
N GLN A 142 16.45 11.49 -8.33
CA GLN A 142 17.45 12.52 -7.99
C GLN A 142 18.77 11.87 -7.54
N ALA A 143 18.73 10.83 -6.72
CA ALA A 143 19.91 10.10 -6.28
C ALA A 143 20.72 9.45 -7.44
N TYR A 144 20.09 9.17 -8.57
CA TYR A 144 20.80 8.71 -9.78
C TYR A 144 21.68 9.81 -10.36
N PHE A 145 21.18 11.05 -10.44
CA PHE A 145 21.88 12.19 -11.00
C PHE A 145 22.82 12.85 -9.98
N GLU A 146 22.36 12.98 -8.75
CA GLU A 146 23.01 13.65 -7.64
C GLU A 146 23.16 12.70 -6.44
N PRO A 147 24.14 11.76 -6.47
CA PRO A 147 24.24 10.73 -5.43
C PRO A 147 24.74 11.28 -4.08
N ASP A 148 25.39 12.46 -4.10
CA ASP A 148 25.94 13.08 -2.91
C ASP A 148 24.79 13.55 -1.99
N GLY A 149 24.77 13.06 -0.75
CA GLY A 149 23.70 13.37 0.21
C GLY A 149 22.52 12.39 0.21
N PHE A 150 22.46 11.42 -0.70
CA PHE A 150 21.44 10.37 -0.63
C PHE A 150 21.81 9.31 0.41
N ASP A 151 20.99 9.20 1.44
CA ASP A 151 21.14 8.19 2.49
C ASP A 151 20.53 6.85 2.05
N ARG A 152 21.36 6.03 1.41
CA ARG A 152 20.94 4.70 0.91
C ARG A 152 20.46 3.78 2.02
N GLU A 153 21.08 3.82 3.21
CA GLU A 153 20.70 2.94 4.33
C GLU A 153 19.32 3.29 4.85
N LYS A 154 18.99 4.58 4.86
CA LYS A 154 17.69 5.08 5.24
C LYS A 154 16.61 4.73 4.22
N PHE A 155 16.86 4.98 2.92
CA PHE A 155 15.83 4.89 1.88
C PHE A 155 15.78 3.53 1.18
N CYS A 156 16.84 2.72 1.21
CA CYS A 156 16.91 1.40 0.59
C CYS A 156 17.07 0.28 1.63
N ASN A 157 16.30 0.33 2.70
CA ASN A 157 16.41 -0.55 3.87
C ASN A 157 15.68 -1.89 3.72
N GLU A 158 14.88 -2.08 2.66
CA GLU A 158 14.18 -3.35 2.41
C GLU A 158 15.13 -4.40 1.80
N PRO A 159 15.17 -5.63 2.34
CA PRO A 159 16.08 -6.68 1.89
C PRO A 159 15.56 -7.34 0.60
N VAL A 160 15.76 -6.69 -0.53
CA VAL A 160 15.30 -7.18 -1.85
C VAL A 160 16.35 -7.99 -2.61
N GLY A 161 17.52 -8.20 -2.02
CA GLY A 161 18.64 -8.95 -2.64
C GLY A 161 19.38 -8.15 -3.73
N LEU A 162 19.18 -6.85 -3.82
CA LEU A 162 19.89 -5.97 -4.73
C LEU A 162 21.26 -5.58 -4.13
N LYS A 163 22.35 -5.68 -4.92
CA LYS A 163 23.70 -5.43 -4.43
C LYS A 163 24.16 -3.98 -4.45
N PHE A 164 23.39 -3.06 -5.06
CA PHE A 164 23.73 -1.63 -5.19
C PHE A 164 25.14 -1.37 -5.71
N GLN A 165 25.48 -1.95 -6.85
CA GLN A 165 26.81 -1.82 -7.49
C GLN A 165 26.90 -0.62 -8.43
N SER A 166 25.75 -0.04 -8.81
CA SER A 166 25.65 1.10 -9.72
C SER A 166 24.55 2.05 -9.27
N ARG A 167 24.57 3.31 -9.79
CA ARG A 167 23.56 4.33 -9.46
C ARG A 167 22.16 3.90 -9.86
N ILE A 168 21.99 3.19 -11.00
CA ILE A 168 20.68 2.72 -11.45
C ILE A 168 20.06 1.70 -10.50
N ASP A 169 20.82 1.07 -9.62
CA ASP A 169 20.29 0.12 -8.65
C ASP A 169 19.40 0.79 -7.62
N VAL A 170 19.62 2.07 -7.33
CA VAL A 170 18.72 2.87 -6.48
C VAL A 170 17.36 3.06 -7.16
N VAL A 171 17.35 3.31 -8.48
CA VAL A 171 16.11 3.40 -9.26
C VAL A 171 15.44 2.04 -9.39
N ASN A 172 16.21 0.97 -9.65
CA ASN A 172 15.69 -0.39 -9.69
C ASN A 172 15.09 -0.81 -8.34
N PHE A 173 15.66 -0.34 -7.23
CA PHE A 173 15.10 -0.60 -5.89
C PHE A 173 13.68 -0.09 -5.80
N ILE A 174 13.44 1.21 -6.06
CA ILE A 174 12.11 1.80 -5.93
C ILE A 174 11.15 1.31 -7.02
N ALA A 175 11.63 1.14 -8.26
CA ALA A 175 10.80 0.73 -9.38
C ALA A 175 10.24 -0.69 -9.22
N TYR A 176 11.02 -1.58 -8.63
CA TYR A 176 10.68 -3.00 -8.59
C TYR A 176 10.54 -3.60 -7.19
N LEU A 177 11.21 -3.08 -6.20
CA LEU A 177 11.25 -3.61 -4.82
C LEU A 177 11.31 -5.15 -4.79
N GLY A 178 12.27 -5.74 -5.52
CA GLY A 178 12.39 -7.20 -5.65
C GLY A 178 11.24 -7.89 -6.39
N GLY A 179 10.46 -7.14 -7.18
CA GLY A 179 9.32 -7.58 -7.97
C GLY A 179 7.96 -7.31 -7.34
N ASP A 180 7.90 -6.61 -6.21
CA ASP A 180 6.64 -6.25 -5.54
C ASP A 180 6.03 -4.96 -6.13
N HIS A 181 6.86 -3.93 -6.42
CA HIS A 181 6.40 -2.72 -7.08
C HIS A 181 6.13 -2.95 -8.56
N LYS A 182 5.13 -2.24 -9.10
CA LYS A 182 4.66 -2.32 -10.49
C LYS A 182 4.49 -0.95 -11.12
N PHE A 183 4.41 0.10 -10.33
CA PHE A 183 4.22 1.45 -10.79
C PHE A 183 4.89 2.45 -9.84
N MET A 184 5.59 3.45 -10.38
CA MET A 184 6.21 4.51 -9.61
C MET A 184 5.31 5.74 -9.57
N PHE A 185 5.30 6.41 -8.42
CA PHE A 185 4.59 7.67 -8.22
C PHE A 185 5.54 8.81 -7.92
N ASP A 186 5.16 10.00 -8.37
CA ASP A 186 5.71 11.29 -7.98
C ASP A 186 4.59 12.31 -7.72
N SER A 187 4.97 13.56 -7.45
CA SER A 187 4.00 14.63 -7.18
C SER A 187 3.19 15.06 -8.40
N GLU A 188 3.59 14.68 -9.61
CA GLU A 188 2.89 15.02 -10.85
C GLU A 188 1.87 13.95 -11.23
N ASN A 189 2.28 12.67 -11.25
CA ASN A 189 1.40 11.61 -11.72
C ASN A 189 0.39 11.12 -10.66
N LEU A 190 0.69 11.20 -9.36
CA LEU A 190 -0.23 10.74 -8.32
C LEU A 190 -1.59 11.45 -8.38
N PRO A 191 -1.68 12.80 -8.45
CA PRO A 191 -2.96 13.47 -8.59
C PRO A 191 -3.71 13.11 -9.88
N LEU A 192 -2.99 12.93 -11.00
CA LEU A 192 -3.59 12.58 -12.29
C LEU A 192 -4.24 11.20 -12.24
N VAL A 193 -3.56 10.20 -11.67
CA VAL A 193 -4.09 8.83 -11.53
C VAL A 193 -5.32 8.81 -10.62
N ILE A 194 -5.34 9.60 -9.54
CA ILE A 194 -6.48 9.71 -8.64
C ILE A 194 -7.68 10.36 -9.37
N ALA A 195 -7.44 11.44 -10.12
CA ALA A 195 -8.48 12.13 -10.88
C ALA A 195 -9.07 11.24 -12.00
N GLU A 196 -8.24 10.44 -12.68
CA GLU A 196 -8.65 9.50 -13.71
C GLU A 196 -9.66 8.45 -13.19
N ALA A 197 -9.54 8.07 -11.91
CA ALA A 197 -10.48 7.16 -11.25
C ALA A 197 -11.82 7.82 -10.83
N GLY A 198 -12.03 9.10 -11.17
CA GLY A 198 -13.28 9.83 -10.96
C GLY A 198 -13.34 10.68 -9.68
N PHE A 199 -12.27 10.77 -8.91
CA PHE A 199 -12.19 11.63 -7.74
C PHE A 199 -12.11 13.11 -8.10
N ARG A 200 -12.62 13.97 -7.22
CA ARG A 200 -12.62 15.44 -7.36
C ARG A 200 -11.78 16.08 -6.25
N ASP A 201 -11.47 17.35 -6.42
CA ASP A 201 -10.69 18.15 -5.45
C ASP A 201 -9.38 17.46 -5.05
N VAL A 202 -8.74 16.82 -6.04
CA VAL A 202 -7.50 16.09 -5.85
C VAL A 202 -6.38 17.07 -5.55
N ARG A 203 -5.71 16.90 -4.42
CA ARG A 203 -4.58 17.75 -4.02
C ARG A 203 -3.51 16.97 -3.30
N LEU A 204 -2.28 17.40 -3.44
CA LEU A 204 -1.21 16.99 -2.54
C LEU A 204 -1.44 17.59 -1.15
N ARG A 205 -1.00 16.89 -0.13
CA ARG A 205 -1.04 17.34 1.26
C ARG A 205 0.28 17.07 1.97
N GLU A 206 0.46 17.71 3.08
CA GLU A 206 1.57 17.44 3.99
C GLU A 206 1.33 16.16 4.82
N PHE A 207 2.40 15.68 5.45
CA PHE A 207 2.34 14.60 6.43
C PHE A 207 1.43 14.96 7.59
N ASP A 208 0.50 14.06 7.93
CA ASP A 208 -0.42 14.19 9.05
C ASP A 208 -0.10 13.12 10.11
N PRO A 209 0.49 13.50 11.26
CA PRO A 209 0.91 12.53 12.29
C PRO A 209 -0.25 11.77 12.93
N SER A 210 -1.49 12.18 12.69
CA SER A 210 -2.67 11.47 13.21
C SER A 210 -3.05 10.22 12.43
N ILE A 211 -2.60 10.10 11.17
CA ILE A 211 -2.94 8.99 10.28
C ILE A 211 -1.74 8.41 9.53
N ASP A 212 -0.73 9.24 9.23
CA ASP A 212 0.41 8.80 8.43
C ASP A 212 1.47 8.12 9.29
N VAL A 213 2.18 7.19 8.69
CA VAL A 213 3.19 6.38 9.36
C VAL A 213 4.50 7.14 9.44
N ASP A 214 4.98 7.44 10.63
CA ASP A 214 6.13 8.33 10.89
C ASP A 214 7.41 7.86 10.18
N TYR A 215 7.74 6.57 10.20
CA TYR A 215 8.95 6.07 9.53
C TYR A 215 8.92 6.20 8.00
N ARG A 216 7.74 6.45 7.38
CA ARG A 216 7.56 6.71 5.94
C ARG A 216 7.54 8.19 5.59
N ARG A 217 7.62 9.07 6.59
CA ARG A 217 7.44 10.52 6.44
C ARG A 217 8.30 11.13 5.36
N HIS A 218 9.54 10.71 5.25
CA HIS A 218 10.54 11.32 4.36
C HIS A 218 10.65 10.66 2.99
N GLU A 219 10.02 9.49 2.79
CA GLU A 219 10.08 8.73 1.55
C GLU A 219 8.77 8.75 0.77
N SER A 220 7.73 9.36 1.34
CA SER A 220 6.38 9.34 0.76
C SER A 220 5.95 10.69 0.22
N ILE A 221 5.04 10.64 -0.74
CA ILE A 221 4.17 11.74 -1.13
C ILE A 221 2.75 11.42 -0.68
N TYR A 222 2.02 12.47 -0.36
CA TYR A 222 0.69 12.38 0.22
C TYR A 222 -0.31 13.13 -0.64
N ALA A 223 -1.47 12.52 -0.88
CA ALA A 223 -2.57 13.15 -1.58
C ALA A 223 -3.89 12.88 -0.87
N GLU A 224 -4.87 13.74 -1.11
CA GLU A 224 -6.26 13.51 -0.72
C GLU A 224 -7.21 13.96 -1.82
N ALA A 225 -8.40 13.37 -1.84
CA ALA A 225 -9.44 13.69 -2.80
C ALA A 225 -10.84 13.40 -2.23
N LEU A 226 -11.87 13.93 -2.88
CA LEU A 226 -13.28 13.72 -2.56
C LEU A 226 -13.98 12.92 -3.66
N LYS A 227 -15.01 12.17 -3.26
CA LYS A 227 -15.97 11.58 -4.19
C LYS A 227 -16.96 12.61 -4.69
#